data_75b48e3f65e172809de13d6a7bfbb089
#
_entry.id   75b48e3f65e172809de13d6a7bfbb089
#
_cell.length_a   1.000
_cell.length_b   1.000
_cell.length_c   1.000
_cell.angle_alpha   90.00
_cell.angle_beta   90.00
_cell.angle_gamma   90.00
#
_symmetry.space_group_name_H-M   'P 1'
#
loop_
_entity.id
_entity.type
_entity.pdbx_description
1 polymer ?
#
loop_
_entity_poly.entity_id
_entity_poly.type
_entity_poly.pdbx_seq_one_letter_code
_entity_poly.pdbx_strand_id
1 'polypeptide(L)'
;MGILILLCMCLSWFSMRAQENLVSETSYCVPIKDITDGNLAFRSGEKMYFTMHYNWGMINSDIGSAVVSLDEVPFNGQRAFRCTATGRTTRLYDLFFKVRENFVSWFTVDGLRPLKFTRDTHEGKYSARNTYIYNWDAPEPYIAADVYSTSSGQRNLELPLGRCTFDLPALFFFARNIDMDQVEIGRKYPMTFAIDDDVFNVHFIFYGREAIDVKGFGRVNAIKFSARLIAGEVFKGDTDVMMWISDDANKVPVYFESPILVGTASGRISGFEGLKYPLNYTPAR
;
A
#
# COMPACT_ATOMS: atom_id res chain seq x y z
N MET A 1 -20.23 23.08 14.60
CA MET A 1 -19.35 22.72 15.71
C MET A 1 -20.15 21.84 16.67
N GLY A 2 -20.31 20.53 16.40
CA GLY A 2 -21.17 19.69 17.25
C GLY A 2 -21.45 18.26 16.75
N ILE A 3 -20.75 17.73 15.74
CA ILE A 3 -20.99 16.37 15.22
C ILE A 3 -19.76 15.45 15.38
N LEU A 4 -18.62 15.98 15.78
CA LEU A 4 -17.35 15.21 15.89
C LEU A 4 -17.10 14.58 17.27
N ILE A 5 -17.98 14.75 18.24
CA ILE A 5 -17.76 14.26 19.63
C ILE A 5 -18.56 12.98 19.94
N LEU A 6 -19.44 12.51 19.05
CA LEU A 6 -20.30 11.34 19.36
C LEU A 6 -19.79 10.00 18.80
N LEU A 7 -18.65 9.95 18.12
CA LEU A 7 -18.11 8.71 17.59
C LEU A 7 -16.98 8.07 18.43
N CYS A 8 -16.52 8.74 19.47
CA CYS A 8 -15.44 8.22 20.36
C CYS A 8 -15.91 7.39 21.55
N MET A 9 -17.21 7.21 21.78
CA MET A 9 -17.70 6.50 22.98
C MET A 9 -18.32 5.11 22.75
N CYS A 10 -18.27 4.54 21.55
CA CYS A 10 -18.86 3.21 21.27
C CYS A 10 -17.86 2.08 20.96
N LEU A 11 -16.56 2.26 21.19
CA LEU A 11 -15.54 1.23 20.91
C LEU A 11 -15.00 0.48 22.12
N SER A 12 -15.68 0.55 23.26
CA SER A 12 -15.24 -0.16 24.45
C SER A 12 -16.16 -1.32 24.83
N TRP A 13 -16.62 -2.16 23.92
CA TRP A 13 -17.26 -3.44 24.29
C TRP A 13 -17.59 -4.27 23.04
N PHE A 14 -16.57 -4.89 22.44
CA PHE A 14 -16.76 -6.18 21.73
C PHE A 14 -15.39 -6.81 21.46
N SER A 15 -14.80 -7.41 22.49
CA SER A 15 -13.80 -8.45 22.32
C SER A 15 -14.51 -9.75 21.93
N MET A 16 -14.80 -9.94 20.68
CA MET A 16 -15.08 -11.26 20.12
C MET A 16 -13.87 -11.70 19.31
N ARG A 17 -13.04 -12.55 19.92
CA ARG A 17 -12.03 -13.35 19.25
C ARG A 17 -12.74 -14.29 18.27
N ALA A 18 -12.75 -13.94 17.01
CA ALA A 18 -12.92 -14.91 15.94
C ALA A 18 -11.55 -15.58 15.73
N GLN A 19 -11.41 -16.77 16.28
CA GLN A 19 -10.28 -17.67 16.07
C GLN A 19 -10.46 -18.28 14.67
N GLU A 20 -10.03 -17.58 13.60
CA GLU A 20 -9.95 -18.19 12.28
C GLU A 20 -8.71 -19.07 12.23
N ASN A 21 -8.93 -20.33 11.88
CA ASN A 21 -7.97 -21.42 11.81
C ASN A 21 -6.69 -21.01 11.06
N LEU A 22 -5.57 -21.14 11.72
CA LEU A 22 -4.21 -21.05 11.18
C LEU A 22 -4.08 -22.05 10.02
N VAL A 23 -3.96 -21.53 8.82
CA VAL A 23 -3.58 -22.30 7.63
C VAL A 23 -2.12 -22.71 7.78
N SER A 24 -1.82 -23.96 7.50
CA SER A 24 -0.54 -24.65 7.73
C SER A 24 0.69 -23.87 7.25
N GLU A 25 1.78 -23.98 8.01
CA GLU A 25 3.05 -23.25 7.96
C GLU A 25 3.91 -23.38 6.67
N THR A 26 3.42 -23.96 5.59
CA THR A 26 4.22 -24.25 4.38
C THR A 26 3.76 -23.52 3.12
N SER A 27 2.73 -22.69 3.19
CA SER A 27 2.22 -21.95 2.03
C SER A 27 2.61 -20.48 2.12
N TYR A 28 3.15 -19.91 1.03
CA TYR A 28 3.16 -18.47 0.82
C TYR A 28 1.72 -17.96 0.94
N CYS A 29 1.53 -16.79 1.51
CA CYS A 29 0.20 -16.19 1.70
C CYS A 29 -0.56 -16.02 0.40
N VAL A 30 0.18 -15.94 -0.71
CA VAL A 30 -0.32 -15.79 -2.09
C VAL A 30 0.59 -16.60 -3.01
N PRO A 31 0.08 -17.10 -4.15
CA PRO A 31 0.94 -17.71 -5.15
C PRO A 31 1.96 -16.70 -5.66
N ILE A 32 3.23 -16.97 -5.48
CA ILE A 32 4.33 -16.16 -6.03
C ILE A 32 5.29 -17.09 -6.74
N LYS A 33 5.91 -16.58 -7.80
CA LYS A 33 7.13 -17.18 -8.35
C LYS A 33 8.26 -16.92 -7.36
N ASP A 34 9.26 -17.81 -7.32
CA ASP A 34 10.46 -17.56 -6.51
C ASP A 34 10.96 -16.14 -6.82
N ILE A 35 11.01 -15.31 -5.79
CA ILE A 35 11.45 -13.92 -5.93
C ILE A 35 12.96 -13.89 -5.84
N THR A 36 13.59 -13.75 -6.98
CA THR A 36 15.04 -13.57 -7.15
C THR A 36 15.30 -12.33 -7.98
N ASP A 37 16.48 -11.75 -7.88
CA ASP A 37 16.90 -10.56 -8.64
C ASP A 37 16.62 -10.70 -10.16
N GLY A 38 16.75 -11.91 -10.72
CA GLY A 38 16.53 -12.16 -12.14
C GLY A 38 15.08 -12.08 -12.60
N ASN A 39 14.10 -12.37 -11.73
CA ASN A 39 12.69 -12.54 -12.12
C ASN A 39 11.73 -11.47 -11.56
N LEU A 40 12.25 -10.40 -10.95
CA LEU A 40 11.43 -9.29 -10.46
C LEU A 40 10.67 -8.61 -11.60
N ALA A 41 9.45 -8.15 -11.32
CA ALA A 41 8.64 -7.34 -12.22
C ALA A 41 9.16 -5.89 -12.40
N PHE A 42 10.20 -5.51 -11.70
CA PHE A 42 10.76 -4.17 -11.64
C PHE A 42 12.29 -4.18 -11.55
N ARG A 43 12.89 -3.00 -11.56
CA ARG A 43 14.33 -2.81 -11.38
C ARG A 43 14.64 -1.51 -10.63
N SER A 44 15.87 -1.36 -10.16
CA SER A 44 16.39 -0.10 -9.61
C SER A 44 16.29 1.04 -10.63
N GLY A 45 15.99 2.25 -10.16
CA GLY A 45 15.79 3.45 -10.98
C GLY A 45 14.35 3.63 -11.49
N GLU A 46 13.41 2.74 -11.11
CA GLU A 46 12.01 2.87 -11.48
C GLU A 46 11.34 4.03 -10.72
N LYS A 47 10.53 4.83 -11.45
CA LYS A 47 9.66 5.85 -10.87
C LYS A 47 8.28 5.79 -11.50
N MET A 48 7.26 5.97 -10.69
CA MET A 48 5.87 6.06 -11.11
C MET A 48 5.24 7.33 -10.54
N TYR A 49 4.48 8.03 -11.37
CA TYR A 49 3.81 9.27 -11.03
C TYR A 49 2.31 9.06 -11.06
N PHE A 50 1.62 9.52 -10.02
CA PHE A 50 0.17 9.37 -9.89
C PHE A 50 -0.48 10.74 -9.70
N THR A 51 -1.66 10.90 -10.30
CA THR A 51 -2.58 12.00 -10.00
C THR A 51 -3.64 11.49 -9.05
N MET A 52 -3.83 12.19 -7.94
CA MET A 52 -4.85 11.89 -6.94
C MET A 52 -6.11 12.69 -7.23
N HIS A 53 -7.25 12.03 -7.20
CA HIS A 53 -8.55 12.58 -7.53
C HIS A 53 -9.54 12.38 -6.38
N TYR A 54 -10.43 13.35 -6.20
CA TYR A 54 -11.48 13.28 -5.20
C TYR A 54 -12.84 13.58 -5.83
N ASN A 55 -13.82 12.75 -5.47
CA ASN A 55 -15.19 12.87 -5.94
C ASN A 55 -16.16 12.83 -4.75
N TRP A 56 -16.91 13.95 -4.56
CA TRP A 56 -17.96 14.04 -3.57
C TRP A 56 -18.94 15.16 -3.94
N GLY A 57 -20.20 14.80 -4.14
CA GLY A 57 -21.24 15.76 -4.51
C GLY A 57 -20.89 16.51 -5.80
N MET A 58 -20.71 17.82 -5.74
CA MET A 58 -20.28 18.65 -6.88
C MET A 58 -18.77 18.76 -7.02
N ILE A 59 -17.98 18.22 -6.08
CA ILE A 59 -16.51 18.21 -6.14
C ILE A 59 -16.10 17.00 -6.95
N ASN A 60 -15.45 17.22 -8.09
CA ASN A 60 -14.91 16.18 -8.96
C ASN A 60 -13.62 16.73 -9.56
N SER A 61 -12.50 16.54 -8.84
CA SER A 61 -11.27 17.28 -9.16
C SER A 61 -10.00 16.55 -8.75
N ASP A 62 -8.92 16.86 -9.48
CA ASP A 62 -7.57 16.41 -9.13
C ASP A 62 -7.05 17.24 -7.95
N ILE A 63 -6.82 16.57 -6.83
CA ILE A 63 -6.50 17.20 -5.55
C ILE A 63 -5.02 17.14 -5.18
N GLY A 64 -4.25 16.27 -5.82
CA GLY A 64 -2.87 16.03 -5.44
C GLY A 64 -2.09 15.15 -6.40
N SER A 65 -0.89 14.80 -5.99
CA SER A 65 -0.01 13.89 -6.70
C SER A 65 0.73 12.98 -5.74
N ALA A 66 1.11 11.81 -6.23
CA ALA A 66 2.02 10.90 -5.53
C ALA A 66 3.14 10.44 -6.47
N VAL A 67 4.29 10.14 -5.89
CA VAL A 67 5.45 9.58 -6.61
C VAL A 67 5.96 8.39 -5.83
N VAL A 68 6.17 7.27 -6.53
CA VAL A 68 6.81 6.07 -5.99
C VAL A 68 8.10 5.85 -6.74
N SER A 69 9.22 5.76 -6.04
CA SER A 69 10.54 5.51 -6.62
C SER A 69 11.22 4.33 -5.93
N LEU A 70 12.04 3.60 -6.69
CA LEU A 70 12.78 2.44 -6.23
C LEU A 70 14.25 2.56 -6.59
N ASP A 71 15.11 2.47 -5.60
CA ASP A 71 16.57 2.43 -5.78
C ASP A 71 17.15 1.18 -5.09
N GLU A 72 18.16 0.56 -5.68
CA GLU A 72 18.98 -0.40 -5.00
C GLU A 72 20.05 0.31 -4.17
N VAL A 73 20.18 -0.06 -2.90
CA VAL A 73 21.10 0.58 -1.95
C VAL A 73 21.75 -0.48 -1.05
N PRO A 74 22.95 -0.23 -0.51
CA PRO A 74 23.48 -1.04 0.57
C PRO A 74 22.68 -0.80 1.86
N PHE A 75 22.35 -1.86 2.58
CA PHE A 75 21.69 -1.80 3.89
C PHE A 75 22.32 -2.87 4.81
N ASN A 76 22.99 -2.42 5.89
CA ASN A 76 23.67 -3.32 6.85
C ASN A 76 24.59 -4.37 6.18
N GLY A 77 25.34 -3.97 5.14
CA GLY A 77 26.30 -4.84 4.45
C GLY A 77 25.69 -5.78 3.39
N GLN A 78 24.39 -5.73 3.17
CA GLN A 78 23.70 -6.49 2.10
C GLN A 78 23.06 -5.56 1.06
N ARG A 79 22.77 -6.10 -0.12
CA ARG A 79 21.97 -5.40 -1.15
C ARG A 79 20.52 -5.34 -0.68
N ALA A 80 19.90 -4.19 -0.82
CA ALA A 80 18.48 -3.99 -0.53
C ALA A 80 17.86 -3.01 -1.52
N PHE A 81 16.58 -3.09 -1.72
CA PHE A 81 15.81 -2.02 -2.35
C PHE A 81 15.39 -1.01 -1.30
N ARG A 82 15.42 0.26 -1.69
CA ARG A 82 14.80 1.36 -0.96
C ARG A 82 13.67 1.93 -1.82
N CYS A 83 12.45 1.75 -1.39
CA CYS A 83 11.28 2.41 -1.98
C CYS A 83 10.99 3.70 -1.22
N THR A 84 10.79 4.79 -1.95
CA THR A 84 10.27 6.06 -1.41
C THR A 84 8.95 6.38 -2.09
N ALA A 85 7.88 6.49 -1.30
CA ALA A 85 6.57 6.89 -1.76
C ALA A 85 6.17 8.20 -1.09
N THR A 86 5.94 9.24 -1.89
CA THR A 86 5.53 10.57 -1.41
C THR A 86 4.19 10.96 -1.98
N GLY A 87 3.38 11.64 -1.17
CA GLY A 87 2.07 12.14 -1.58
C GLY A 87 1.84 13.57 -1.08
N ARG A 88 1.16 14.37 -1.88
CA ARG A 88 0.82 15.75 -1.48
C ARG A 88 -0.40 16.27 -2.18
N THR A 89 -1.18 17.08 -1.48
CA THR A 89 -2.23 17.91 -2.06
C THR A 89 -1.63 19.09 -2.82
N THR A 90 -2.39 19.62 -3.80
CA THR A 90 -2.04 20.85 -4.51
C THR A 90 -2.17 22.06 -3.60
N ARG A 91 -1.54 23.19 -3.96
CA ARG A 91 -1.62 24.45 -3.18
C ARG A 91 -3.07 24.93 -2.95
N LEU A 92 -3.95 24.70 -3.91
CA LEU A 92 -5.35 25.06 -3.77
C LEU A 92 -6.05 24.24 -2.69
N TYR A 93 -5.82 22.91 -2.69
CA TYR A 93 -6.41 22.00 -1.71
C TYR A 93 -5.78 22.12 -0.33
N ASP A 94 -4.53 22.56 -0.22
CA ASP A 94 -3.87 22.86 1.04
C ASP A 94 -4.63 23.90 1.89
N LEU A 95 -5.40 24.76 1.25
CA LEU A 95 -6.24 25.76 1.96
C LEU A 95 -7.42 25.12 2.72
N PHE A 96 -7.83 23.92 2.32
CA PHE A 96 -8.95 23.20 2.91
C PHE A 96 -8.48 22.02 3.77
N PHE A 97 -7.61 21.19 3.20
CA PHE A 97 -7.07 20.01 3.86
C PHE A 97 -5.70 19.66 3.30
N LYS A 98 -4.66 20.03 4.02
CA LYS A 98 -3.28 19.80 3.62
C LYS A 98 -2.88 18.35 3.92
N VAL A 99 -2.37 17.64 2.91
CA VAL A 99 -1.80 16.28 3.04
C VAL A 99 -0.35 16.28 2.59
N ARG A 100 0.51 15.68 3.40
CA ARG A 100 1.92 15.39 3.10
C ARG A 100 2.25 14.00 3.61
N GLU A 101 2.56 13.11 2.68
CA GLU A 101 2.93 11.74 2.96
C GLU A 101 4.36 11.47 2.53
N ASN A 102 5.10 10.81 3.38
CA ASN A 102 6.42 10.30 3.06
C ASN A 102 6.62 8.92 3.71
N PHE A 103 6.64 7.89 2.88
CA PHE A 103 6.89 6.52 3.27
C PHE A 103 8.19 6.06 2.66
N VAL A 104 9.08 5.49 3.46
CA VAL A 104 10.32 4.89 2.96
C VAL A 104 10.43 3.48 3.53
N SER A 105 10.59 2.48 2.67
CA SER A 105 10.81 1.10 3.05
C SER A 105 12.11 0.58 2.47
N TRP A 106 12.84 -0.19 3.26
CA TRP A 106 13.98 -0.99 2.82
C TRP A 106 13.59 -2.45 2.91
N PHE A 107 13.82 -3.19 1.84
CA PHE A 107 13.51 -4.62 1.78
C PHE A 107 14.57 -5.37 0.97
N THR A 108 14.72 -6.67 1.23
CA THR A 108 15.73 -7.51 0.58
C THR A 108 15.49 -7.59 -0.93
N VAL A 109 16.56 -7.81 -1.71
CA VAL A 109 16.45 -8.06 -3.16
C VAL A 109 15.77 -9.41 -3.41
N ASP A 110 16.20 -10.43 -2.70
CA ASP A 110 15.60 -11.77 -2.78
C ASP A 110 14.50 -11.91 -1.71
N GLY A 111 13.33 -12.36 -2.13
CA GLY A 111 12.17 -12.57 -1.27
C GLY A 111 11.40 -11.30 -0.86
N LEU A 112 11.92 -10.10 -1.13
CA LEU A 112 11.31 -8.79 -0.82
C LEU A 112 10.87 -8.64 0.64
N ARG A 113 11.63 -9.21 1.58
CA ARG A 113 11.34 -9.11 3.02
C ARG A 113 11.62 -7.69 3.52
N PRO A 114 10.68 -7.02 4.20
CA PRO A 114 10.94 -5.73 4.82
C PRO A 114 12.09 -5.80 5.83
N LEU A 115 12.94 -4.78 5.84
CA LEU A 115 14.09 -4.62 6.76
C LEU A 115 13.88 -3.43 7.69
N LYS A 116 13.41 -2.33 7.11
CA LYS A 116 13.12 -1.09 7.81
C LYS A 116 12.01 -0.34 7.10
N PHE A 117 11.15 0.31 7.87
CA PHE A 117 10.15 1.23 7.35
C PHE A 117 10.14 2.53 8.14
N THR A 118 9.91 3.65 7.46
CA THR A 118 9.63 4.93 8.09
C THR A 118 8.44 5.60 7.44
N ARG A 119 7.61 6.23 8.26
CA ARG A 119 6.47 7.04 7.85
C ARG A 119 6.56 8.42 8.48
N ASP A 120 6.30 9.46 7.69
CA ASP A 120 6.06 10.82 8.17
C ASP A 120 4.83 11.36 7.44
N THR A 121 3.75 11.52 8.18
CA THR A 121 2.40 11.82 7.68
C THR A 121 1.87 13.08 8.31
N HIS A 122 1.30 13.97 7.48
CA HIS A 122 0.54 15.14 7.90
C HIS A 122 -0.77 15.19 7.13
N GLU A 123 -1.90 15.07 7.83
CA GLU A 123 -3.25 15.11 7.29
C GLU A 123 -4.10 16.14 8.06
N GLY A 124 -4.17 17.35 7.55
CA GLY A 124 -4.83 18.45 8.25
C GLY A 124 -4.17 18.77 9.59
N LYS A 125 -4.81 18.38 10.70
CA LYS A 125 -4.27 18.53 12.07
C LYS A 125 -3.62 17.25 12.61
N TYR A 126 -3.82 16.13 11.93
CA TYR A 126 -3.21 14.86 12.31
C TYR A 126 -1.78 14.78 11.80
N SER A 127 -0.89 14.24 12.62
CA SER A 127 0.48 13.90 12.22
C SER A 127 0.88 12.57 12.86
N ALA A 128 1.59 11.76 12.11
CA ALA A 128 2.18 10.52 12.60
C ALA A 128 3.60 10.33 12.09
N ARG A 129 4.46 9.74 12.90
CA ARG A 129 5.82 9.33 12.54
C ARG A 129 6.06 7.94 13.09
N ASN A 130 6.37 7.00 12.21
CA ASN A 130 6.63 5.63 12.58
C ASN A 130 8.01 5.21 12.07
N THR A 131 8.72 4.42 12.87
CA THR A 131 9.93 3.72 12.45
C THR A 131 9.80 2.27 12.87
N TYR A 132 9.90 1.36 11.90
CA TYR A 132 9.90 -0.08 12.13
C TYR A 132 11.25 -0.67 11.78
N ILE A 133 11.74 -1.58 12.63
CA ILE A 133 12.90 -2.44 12.35
C ILE A 133 12.40 -3.89 12.41
N TYR A 134 12.58 -4.62 11.34
CA TYR A 134 12.11 -6.00 11.20
C TYR A 134 13.19 -6.97 11.66
N ASN A 135 12.98 -7.66 12.76
CA ASN A 135 13.91 -8.59 13.40
C ASN A 135 13.57 -10.04 13.00
N TRP A 136 13.94 -10.42 11.77
CA TRP A 136 13.66 -11.75 11.22
C TRP A 136 14.43 -12.89 11.87
N ASP A 137 15.65 -12.61 12.35
CA ASP A 137 16.57 -13.60 12.90
C ASP A 137 16.41 -13.82 14.42
N ALA A 138 15.45 -13.13 15.04
CA ALA A 138 15.12 -13.36 16.45
C ALA A 138 14.48 -14.76 16.62
N PRO A 139 14.63 -15.43 17.79
CA PRO A 139 13.97 -16.70 18.07
C PRO A 139 12.45 -16.67 17.83
N GLU A 140 11.82 -15.56 18.18
CA GLU A 140 10.45 -15.17 17.81
C GLU A 140 10.55 -13.88 17.01
N PRO A 141 10.38 -13.92 15.67
CA PRO A 141 10.46 -12.73 14.84
C PRO A 141 9.45 -11.64 15.26
N TYR A 142 9.90 -10.39 15.29
CA TYR A 142 9.09 -9.25 15.70
C TYR A 142 9.49 -7.96 14.97
N ILE A 143 8.60 -6.97 14.99
CA ILE A 143 8.88 -5.62 14.52
C ILE A 143 9.09 -4.72 15.74
N ALA A 144 10.30 -4.17 15.89
CA ALA A 144 10.53 -3.10 16.83
C ALA A 144 9.95 -1.80 16.25
N ALA A 145 8.86 -1.32 16.83
CA ALA A 145 8.09 -0.18 16.35
C ALA A 145 8.23 1.02 17.29
N ASP A 146 8.80 2.11 16.78
CA ASP A 146 8.80 3.42 17.41
C ASP A 146 7.75 4.27 16.70
N VAL A 147 6.65 4.57 17.36
CA VAL A 147 5.48 5.22 16.76
C VAL A 147 5.06 6.45 17.54
N TYR A 148 4.73 7.49 16.80
CA TYR A 148 4.16 8.73 17.32
C TYR A 148 2.94 9.14 16.51
N SER A 149 1.89 9.57 17.18
CA SER A 149 0.83 10.33 16.53
C SER A 149 0.31 11.46 17.43
N THR A 150 -0.32 12.46 16.82
CA THR A 150 -0.94 13.56 17.57
C THR A 150 -2.10 13.10 18.44
N SER A 151 -2.69 11.94 18.16
CA SER A 151 -3.81 11.37 18.94
C SER A 151 -3.36 10.48 20.10
N SER A 152 -2.24 9.75 19.96
CA SER A 152 -1.82 8.74 20.94
C SER A 152 -0.44 8.99 21.58
N GLY A 153 0.30 10.03 21.11
CA GLY A 153 1.65 10.33 21.60
C GLY A 153 2.70 9.33 21.14
N GLN A 154 3.85 9.34 21.83
CA GLN A 154 5.01 8.47 21.53
C GLN A 154 4.86 7.12 22.21
N ARG A 155 5.09 6.01 21.48
CA ARG A 155 5.10 4.64 22.01
C ARG A 155 6.20 3.81 21.35
N ASN A 156 6.79 2.90 22.13
CA ASN A 156 7.71 1.87 21.65
C ASN A 156 7.03 0.51 21.87
N LEU A 157 6.91 -0.28 20.81
CA LEU A 157 6.15 -1.52 20.82
C LEU A 157 6.95 -2.63 20.13
N GLU A 158 6.66 -3.87 20.48
CA GLU A 158 7.03 -5.05 19.72
C GLU A 158 5.77 -5.59 19.06
N LEU A 159 5.73 -5.56 17.71
CA LEU A 159 4.60 -6.06 16.94
C LEU A 159 4.91 -7.44 16.37
N PRO A 160 3.90 -8.30 16.19
CA PRO A 160 4.10 -9.64 15.63
C PRO A 160 4.61 -9.56 14.18
N LEU A 161 5.57 -10.43 13.85
CA LEU A 161 6.15 -10.52 12.52
C LEU A 161 5.94 -11.92 11.95
N GLY A 162 5.01 -12.04 11.02
CA GLY A 162 4.76 -13.26 10.26
C GLY A 162 5.42 -13.21 8.88
N ARG A 163 5.48 -14.36 8.20
CA ARG A 163 6.08 -14.50 6.86
C ARG A 163 5.55 -13.51 5.82
N CYS A 164 4.31 -13.11 5.96
CA CYS A 164 3.57 -12.27 5.02
C CYS A 164 3.21 -10.93 5.62
N THR A 165 4.06 -10.44 6.52
CA THR A 165 3.91 -9.12 7.12
C THR A 165 4.72 -8.11 6.34
N PHE A 166 4.03 -7.08 5.84
CA PHE A 166 4.61 -6.03 5.02
C PHE A 166 4.25 -4.64 5.59
N ASP A 167 5.05 -3.65 5.27
CA ASP A 167 4.64 -2.25 5.22
C ASP A 167 4.10 -1.90 3.82
N LEU A 168 3.53 -0.72 3.67
CA LEU A 168 2.85 -0.31 2.44
C LEU A 168 3.76 -0.32 1.19
N PRO A 169 4.98 0.29 1.19
CA PRO A 169 5.85 0.25 0.02
C PRO A 169 6.37 -1.15 -0.30
N ALA A 170 6.72 -1.96 0.69
CA ALA A 170 7.17 -3.33 0.46
C ALA A 170 6.05 -4.20 -0.13
N LEU A 171 4.82 -4.06 0.40
CA LEU A 171 3.63 -4.74 -0.14
C LEU A 171 3.36 -4.35 -1.59
N PHE A 172 3.50 -3.08 -1.95
CA PHE A 172 3.31 -2.58 -3.31
C PHE A 172 4.24 -3.30 -4.31
N PHE A 173 5.52 -3.47 -3.98
CA PHE A 173 6.47 -4.18 -4.84
C PHE A 173 6.31 -5.70 -4.78
N PHE A 174 6.00 -6.26 -3.61
CA PHE A 174 5.71 -7.69 -3.47
C PHE A 174 4.49 -8.10 -4.32
N ALA A 175 3.41 -7.34 -4.28
CA ALA A 175 2.19 -7.63 -5.04
C ALA A 175 2.40 -7.70 -6.55
N ARG A 176 3.39 -6.97 -7.10
CA ARG A 176 3.75 -7.01 -8.52
C ARG A 176 4.43 -8.33 -8.95
N ASN A 177 4.84 -9.17 -8.00
CA ASN A 177 5.45 -10.47 -8.27
C ASN A 177 4.48 -11.64 -8.02
N ILE A 178 3.21 -11.38 -7.70
CA ILE A 178 2.20 -12.41 -7.58
C ILE A 178 2.03 -13.13 -8.92
N ASP A 179 2.00 -14.46 -8.87
CA ASP A 179 1.73 -15.31 -10.03
C ASP A 179 0.24 -15.32 -10.34
N MET A 180 -0.19 -14.37 -11.15
CA MET A 180 -1.60 -14.16 -11.50
C MET A 180 -2.21 -15.33 -12.28
N ASP A 181 -1.42 -16.26 -12.80
CA ASP A 181 -1.92 -17.46 -13.49
C ASP A 181 -2.32 -18.56 -12.50
N GLN A 182 -1.86 -18.48 -11.25
CA GLN A 182 -2.25 -19.39 -10.17
C GLN A 182 -3.29 -18.78 -9.21
N VAL A 183 -3.72 -17.55 -9.46
CA VAL A 183 -4.71 -16.88 -8.61
C VAL A 183 -6.12 -17.17 -9.11
N GLU A 184 -6.98 -17.66 -8.21
CA GLU A 184 -8.36 -17.98 -8.50
C GLU A 184 -9.28 -16.76 -8.33
N ILE A 185 -10.21 -16.55 -9.26
CA ILE A 185 -11.20 -15.46 -9.18
C ILE A 185 -12.10 -15.67 -7.94
N GLY A 186 -12.24 -14.59 -7.14
CA GLY A 186 -13.10 -14.56 -5.96
C GLY A 186 -12.49 -15.18 -4.70
N ARG A 187 -11.33 -15.84 -4.80
CA ARG A 187 -10.65 -16.39 -3.63
C ARG A 187 -9.95 -15.30 -2.83
N LYS A 188 -10.05 -15.38 -1.51
CA LYS A 188 -9.34 -14.51 -0.58
C LYS A 188 -7.92 -15.02 -0.34
N TYR A 189 -6.94 -14.15 -0.52
CA TYR A 189 -5.52 -14.43 -0.27
C TYR A 189 -5.06 -13.57 0.93
N PRO A 190 -4.77 -14.20 2.09
CA PRO A 190 -4.45 -13.48 3.30
C PRO A 190 -3.03 -12.89 3.25
N MET A 191 -2.87 -11.73 3.86
CA MET A 191 -1.60 -11.07 4.14
C MET A 191 -1.70 -10.37 5.48
N THR A 192 -0.58 -9.93 6.03
CA THR A 192 -0.58 -9.05 7.18
C THR A 192 0.10 -7.71 6.83
N PHE A 193 -0.43 -6.66 7.40
CA PHE A 193 0.00 -5.29 7.12
C PHE A 193 0.29 -4.55 8.43
N ALA A 194 1.54 -4.10 8.58
CA ALA A 194 1.98 -3.32 9.73
C ALA A 194 1.76 -1.83 9.47
N ILE A 195 0.98 -1.17 10.29
CA ILE A 195 0.79 0.28 10.29
C ILE A 195 0.47 0.78 11.70
N ASP A 196 0.92 1.97 12.03
CA ASP A 196 0.77 2.61 13.34
C ASP A 196 1.25 1.71 14.47
N ASP A 197 0.40 1.22 15.32
CA ASP A 197 0.71 0.47 16.53
C ASP A 197 0.26 -1.00 16.48
N ASP A 198 -0.07 -1.51 15.29
CA ASP A 198 -0.59 -2.88 15.16
C ASP A 198 -0.22 -3.55 13.84
N VAL A 199 -0.46 -4.86 13.76
CA VAL A 199 -0.37 -5.67 12.55
C VAL A 199 -1.74 -6.26 12.24
N PHE A 200 -2.28 -5.87 11.12
CA PHE A 200 -3.63 -6.20 10.72
C PHE A 200 -3.67 -7.31 9.69
N ASN A 201 -4.67 -8.18 9.80
CA ASN A 201 -4.97 -9.16 8.78
C ASN A 201 -5.70 -8.49 7.62
N VAL A 202 -5.09 -8.55 6.45
CA VAL A 202 -5.66 -8.03 5.20
C VAL A 202 -5.76 -9.16 4.19
N HIS A 203 -6.51 -8.96 3.12
CA HIS A 203 -6.55 -9.90 2.01
C HIS A 203 -6.74 -9.16 0.70
N PHE A 204 -6.31 -9.80 -0.38
CA PHE A 204 -6.72 -9.40 -1.70
C PHE A 204 -7.64 -10.43 -2.34
N ILE A 205 -8.48 -9.96 -3.27
CA ILE A 205 -9.38 -10.79 -4.07
C ILE A 205 -9.18 -10.41 -5.54
N PHE A 206 -8.91 -11.40 -6.37
CA PHE A 206 -8.79 -11.23 -7.81
C PHE A 206 -10.18 -11.30 -8.47
N TYR A 207 -10.49 -10.34 -9.36
CA TYR A 207 -11.78 -10.26 -10.06
C TYR A 207 -11.69 -10.54 -11.56
N GLY A 208 -10.50 -10.73 -12.10
CA GLY A 208 -10.29 -11.01 -13.51
C GLY A 208 -9.48 -9.94 -14.24
N ARG A 209 -9.57 -9.95 -15.55
CA ARG A 209 -8.85 -9.05 -16.47
C ARG A 209 -9.84 -8.24 -17.27
N GLU A 210 -9.56 -6.96 -17.43
CA GLU A 210 -10.37 -6.04 -18.26
C GLU A 210 -9.51 -4.93 -18.84
N ALA A 211 -9.96 -4.30 -19.92
CA ALA A 211 -9.29 -3.12 -20.46
C ALA A 211 -9.94 -1.87 -19.90
N ILE A 212 -9.14 -0.95 -19.37
CA ILE A 212 -9.60 0.31 -18.80
C ILE A 212 -8.99 1.52 -19.53
N ASP A 213 -9.75 2.61 -19.60
CA ASP A 213 -9.27 3.90 -20.10
C ASP A 213 -8.83 4.76 -18.91
N VAL A 214 -7.53 5.02 -18.81
CA VAL A 214 -6.93 5.85 -17.76
C VAL A 214 -6.81 7.28 -18.28
N LYS A 215 -7.57 8.20 -17.67
CA LYS A 215 -7.65 9.61 -18.08
C LYS A 215 -6.27 10.27 -18.18
N GLY A 216 -5.95 10.81 -19.35
CA GLY A 216 -4.68 11.50 -19.63
C GLY A 216 -3.47 10.60 -19.82
N PHE A 217 -3.66 9.28 -19.73
CA PHE A 217 -2.60 8.28 -19.91
C PHE A 217 -2.85 7.39 -21.12
N GLY A 218 -4.00 6.71 -21.18
CA GLY A 218 -4.38 5.86 -22.30
C GLY A 218 -5.16 4.63 -21.90
N ARG A 219 -5.33 3.70 -22.85
CA ARG A 219 -6.03 2.43 -22.65
C ARG A 219 -5.06 1.33 -22.26
N VAL A 220 -5.33 0.64 -21.17
CA VAL A 220 -4.47 -0.40 -20.59
C VAL A 220 -5.27 -1.70 -20.40
N ASN A 221 -4.72 -2.84 -20.83
CA ASN A 221 -5.21 -4.13 -20.37
C ASN A 221 -4.75 -4.31 -18.92
N ALA A 222 -5.68 -4.56 -18.02
CA ALA A 222 -5.41 -4.56 -16.61
C ALA A 222 -5.98 -5.80 -15.88
N ILE A 223 -5.32 -6.16 -14.81
CA ILE A 223 -5.76 -7.13 -13.82
C ILE A 223 -6.47 -6.35 -12.72
N LYS A 224 -7.71 -6.73 -12.42
CA LYS A 224 -8.54 -6.11 -11.39
C LYS A 224 -8.53 -6.92 -10.11
N PHE A 225 -8.27 -6.27 -9.00
CA PHE A 225 -8.36 -6.89 -7.68
C PHE A 225 -8.81 -5.88 -6.62
N SER A 226 -9.26 -6.36 -5.47
CA SER A 226 -9.42 -5.54 -4.29
C SER A 226 -8.32 -5.86 -3.27
N ALA A 227 -7.93 -4.84 -2.51
CA ALA A 227 -7.12 -4.97 -1.33
C ALA A 227 -7.84 -4.31 -0.17
N ARG A 228 -7.98 -5.02 0.96
CA ARG A 228 -8.52 -4.43 2.18
C ARG A 228 -7.46 -3.50 2.74
N LEU A 229 -7.76 -2.20 2.81
CA LEU A 229 -6.98 -1.24 3.56
C LEU A 229 -7.54 -1.11 4.98
N ILE A 230 -6.62 -1.00 5.93
CA ILE A 230 -6.98 -0.72 7.29
C ILE A 230 -7.26 0.77 7.42
N ALA A 231 -8.33 1.06 8.13
CA ALA A 231 -8.78 2.40 8.35
C ALA A 231 -7.72 3.26 9.04
N GLY A 232 -7.25 4.29 8.34
CA GLY A 232 -6.75 5.51 8.96
C GLY A 232 -7.91 6.48 9.21
N GLU A 233 -7.63 7.71 9.66
CA GLU A 233 -8.69 8.71 9.88
C GLU A 233 -9.48 9.07 8.60
N VAL A 234 -8.91 8.81 7.42
CA VAL A 234 -9.48 9.15 6.11
C VAL A 234 -10.27 7.98 5.49
N PHE A 235 -9.90 6.74 5.78
CA PHE A 235 -10.53 5.56 5.18
C PHE A 235 -11.67 5.03 6.05
N LYS A 236 -12.75 4.63 5.39
CA LYS A 236 -13.87 3.98 6.07
C LYS A 236 -13.47 2.55 6.40
N GLY A 237 -13.43 2.18 7.69
CA GLY A 237 -13.11 0.81 8.11
C GLY A 237 -13.92 -0.22 7.35
N ASP A 238 -13.34 -1.38 7.07
CA ASP A 238 -13.91 -2.49 6.30
C ASP A 238 -14.20 -2.24 4.82
N THR A 239 -13.62 -1.21 4.21
CA THR A 239 -13.80 -0.95 2.78
C THR A 239 -12.58 -1.41 2.00
N ASP A 240 -12.82 -2.24 0.97
CA ASP A 240 -11.77 -2.67 0.06
C ASP A 240 -11.40 -1.54 -0.90
N VAL A 241 -10.12 -1.36 -1.15
CA VAL A 241 -9.62 -0.54 -2.25
C VAL A 241 -9.64 -1.38 -3.52
N MET A 242 -10.31 -0.89 -4.55
CA MET A 242 -10.26 -1.49 -5.87
C MET A 242 -9.01 -1.02 -6.59
N MET A 243 -8.29 -1.95 -7.21
CA MET A 243 -7.02 -1.68 -7.89
C MET A 243 -6.97 -2.35 -9.25
N TRP A 244 -6.34 -1.66 -10.20
CA TRP A 244 -6.03 -2.17 -11.54
C TRP A 244 -4.54 -2.03 -11.79
N ILE A 245 -3.90 -3.16 -12.08
CA ILE A 245 -2.48 -3.21 -12.46
C ILE A 245 -2.37 -3.62 -13.92
N SER A 246 -1.32 -3.20 -14.63
CA SER A 246 -1.11 -3.59 -16.03
C SER A 246 -0.99 -5.11 -16.15
N ASP A 247 -1.67 -5.69 -17.13
CA ASP A 247 -1.59 -7.13 -17.46
C ASP A 247 -0.38 -7.38 -18.39
N ASP A 248 0.81 -7.11 -17.87
CA ASP A 248 2.09 -7.33 -18.52
C ASP A 248 3.17 -7.72 -17.48
N ALA A 249 4.42 -7.82 -17.93
CA ALA A 249 5.52 -8.25 -17.09
C ALA A 249 5.89 -7.24 -15.98
N ASN A 250 5.51 -5.95 -16.09
CA ASN A 250 5.77 -4.94 -15.07
C ASN A 250 4.74 -4.95 -13.95
N LYS A 251 3.46 -5.31 -14.24
CA LYS A 251 2.33 -5.25 -13.29
C LYS A 251 2.27 -3.89 -12.56
N VAL A 252 2.35 -2.80 -13.32
CA VAL A 252 2.29 -1.44 -12.79
C VAL A 252 0.88 -1.10 -12.34
N PRO A 253 0.65 -0.59 -11.12
CA PRO A 253 -0.63 -0.03 -10.74
C PRO A 253 -0.99 1.16 -11.63
N VAL A 254 -2.11 1.06 -12.34
CA VAL A 254 -2.54 2.08 -13.31
C VAL A 254 -3.72 2.90 -12.84
N TYR A 255 -4.55 2.30 -11.98
CA TYR A 255 -5.68 2.97 -11.35
C TYR A 255 -6.03 2.30 -10.02
N PHE A 256 -6.47 3.07 -9.06
CA PHE A 256 -7.10 2.58 -7.83
C PHE A 256 -8.18 3.54 -7.37
N GLU A 257 -9.15 3.02 -6.63
CA GLU A 257 -10.19 3.80 -6.00
C GLU A 257 -10.60 3.20 -4.67
N SER A 258 -10.95 4.07 -3.73
CA SER A 258 -11.41 3.71 -2.40
C SER A 258 -12.54 4.63 -1.98
N PRO A 259 -13.67 4.07 -1.52
CA PRO A 259 -14.59 4.84 -0.72
C PRO A 259 -13.88 5.34 0.55
N ILE A 260 -14.08 6.59 0.89
CA ILE A 260 -13.62 7.18 2.14
C ILE A 260 -14.81 7.65 2.96
N LEU A 261 -14.61 8.21 4.16
CA LEU A 261 -15.71 8.65 5.04
C LEU A 261 -16.73 9.54 4.30
N VAL A 262 -16.24 10.38 3.40
CA VAL A 262 -17.07 11.27 2.58
C VAL A 262 -16.57 11.21 1.14
N GLY A 263 -17.35 10.60 0.24
CA GLY A 263 -17.02 10.49 -1.18
C GLY A 263 -16.09 9.34 -1.55
N THR A 264 -15.32 9.50 -2.62
CA THR A 264 -14.39 8.52 -3.15
C THR A 264 -13.06 9.21 -3.46
N ALA A 265 -11.97 8.61 -2.99
CA ALA A 265 -10.61 8.95 -3.40
C ALA A 265 -10.15 7.95 -4.46
N SER A 266 -9.48 8.44 -5.49
CA SER A 266 -8.86 7.59 -6.50
C SER A 266 -7.49 8.12 -6.90
N GLY A 267 -6.66 7.21 -7.44
CA GLY A 267 -5.38 7.55 -8.03
C GLY A 267 -5.24 6.91 -9.39
N ARG A 268 -4.66 7.63 -10.32
CA ARG A 268 -4.34 7.14 -11.66
C ARG A 268 -2.90 7.43 -12.01
N ILE A 269 -2.29 6.50 -12.74
CA ILE A 269 -0.95 6.74 -13.28
C ILE A 269 -0.99 7.93 -14.23
N SER A 270 0.01 8.80 -14.13
CA SER A 270 0.21 9.97 -15.01
C SER A 270 1.54 9.94 -15.75
N GLY A 271 2.46 9.06 -15.35
CA GLY A 271 3.75 8.87 -16.02
C GLY A 271 4.60 7.84 -15.30
N PHE A 272 5.68 7.44 -15.95
CA PHE A 272 6.66 6.50 -15.41
C PHE A 272 8.04 6.71 -16.03
N GLU A 273 9.07 6.26 -15.32
CA GLU A 273 10.46 6.21 -15.79
C GLU A 273 11.08 4.87 -15.34
N GLY A 274 12.03 4.37 -16.11
CA GLY A 274 12.89 3.26 -15.68
C GLY A 274 12.21 1.90 -15.52
N LEU A 275 11.02 1.66 -16.07
CA LEU A 275 10.38 0.34 -16.02
C LEU A 275 11.31 -0.74 -16.60
N LYS A 276 11.24 -1.95 -16.03
CA LYS A 276 12.08 -3.08 -16.46
C LYS A 276 11.70 -3.57 -17.86
N TYR A 277 10.41 -3.59 -18.18
CA TYR A 277 9.86 -4.05 -19.44
C TYR A 277 9.05 -2.94 -20.13
N PRO A 278 8.80 -3.02 -21.45
CA PRO A 278 7.85 -2.13 -22.10
C PRO A 278 6.45 -2.26 -21.46
N LEU A 279 5.81 -1.12 -21.19
CA LEU A 279 4.42 -1.12 -20.73
C LEU A 279 3.48 -1.32 -21.92
N ASN A 280 2.53 -2.25 -21.77
CA ASN A 280 1.55 -2.55 -22.82
C ASN A 280 0.31 -1.65 -22.67
N TYR A 281 0.31 -0.51 -23.35
CA TYR A 281 -0.82 0.42 -23.37
C TYR A 281 -0.94 1.14 -24.71
N THR A 282 -2.14 1.67 -25.00
CA THR A 282 -2.38 2.57 -26.12
C THR A 282 -2.47 4.00 -25.58
N PRO A 283 -1.52 4.90 -25.90
CA PRO A 283 -1.52 6.27 -25.39
C PRO A 283 -2.82 7.01 -25.69
N ALA A 284 -3.23 7.92 -24.79
CA ALA A 284 -4.29 8.86 -25.06
C ALA A 284 -3.90 9.78 -26.24
N ARG A 285 -4.86 10.09 -27.11
CA ARG A 285 -4.68 11.01 -28.23
C ARG A 285 -4.74 12.47 -27.79
#